data_55eafeceb364474a75c0806db825b4cd
#
_entry.id   55eafeceb364474a75c0806db825b4cd
#
_cell.length_a   1.000
_cell.length_b   1.000
_cell.length_c   1.000
_cell.angle_alpha   90.00
_cell.angle_beta   90.00
_cell.angle_gamma   90.00
#
_symmetry.space_group_name_H-M   'P 1'
#
loop_
_entity.id
_entity.type
_entity.pdbx_description
1 polymer ?
#
loop_
_entity_poly.entity_id
_entity_poly.type
_entity_poly.pdbx_seq_one_letter_code
_entity_poly.pdbx_strand_id
1 'polypeptide(L)'
;MNRSILFLILLLSASPLRVHAQSDQPGLYDIGGEFAFVRIQYDSYYSSDFYGGPWATDFPAADENFLRGVARLSNVRVMEEPIVLRFDDEEIFNYPFLYALEMGRNGGISLSPKETENLREYLLRGGFLLVDDFWGERQWDAFYQDFSKLFPDREIIQLDSSHEIYHTFYDIDGAQMIPGRGGRRGFGQAGMDNASNHAILDDDGRVMVLINWNSDMGDGWEHTFDQWYPTQYANSAYQLGINYLIY
;
A
#
# COMPACT_ATOMS: atom_id res chain seq x y z
N MET A 1 49.78 -11.89 69.02
CA MET A 1 49.59 -12.27 67.60
C MET A 1 48.09 -12.13 67.34
N ASN A 2 47.65 -10.91 66.93
CA ASN A 2 46.25 -10.64 66.56
C ASN A 2 46.14 -10.55 65.04
N ARG A 3 45.37 -11.44 64.43
CA ARG A 3 45.02 -11.38 63.00
C ARG A 3 43.66 -10.68 62.87
N SER A 4 43.67 -9.45 62.39
CA SER A 4 42.46 -8.75 61.98
C SER A 4 42.04 -9.21 60.60
N ILE A 5 40.84 -9.77 60.51
CA ILE A 5 40.17 -10.14 59.25
C ILE A 5 39.36 -8.94 58.74
N LEU A 6 39.77 -8.39 57.62
CA LEU A 6 39.09 -7.28 56.94
C LEU A 6 37.99 -7.86 56.08
N PHE A 7 36.69 -7.60 56.42
CA PHE A 7 35.57 -7.93 55.58
C PHE A 7 35.34 -6.80 54.54
N LEU A 8 35.55 -7.18 53.29
CA LEU A 8 35.24 -6.33 52.15
C LEU A 8 33.76 -6.47 51.79
N ILE A 9 32.94 -5.46 52.09
CA ILE A 9 31.53 -5.43 51.69
C ILE A 9 31.47 -4.86 50.26
N LEU A 10 31.13 -5.74 49.28
CA LEU A 10 30.82 -5.34 47.91
C LEU A 10 29.37 -4.80 47.89
N LEU A 11 29.24 -3.49 47.74
CA LEU A 11 27.98 -2.85 47.44
C LEU A 11 27.65 -3.04 45.95
N LEU A 12 26.77 -3.98 45.67
CA LEU A 12 26.13 -4.08 44.34
C LEU A 12 25.10 -2.95 44.21
N SER A 13 25.43 -1.94 43.44
CA SER A 13 24.48 -0.93 43.00
C SER A 13 23.51 -1.53 41.97
N ALA A 14 22.31 -1.89 42.36
CA ALA A 14 21.23 -2.23 41.47
C ALA A 14 20.73 -0.96 40.77
N SER A 15 21.09 -0.78 39.52
CA SER A 15 20.46 0.23 38.66
C SER A 15 18.99 -0.16 38.44
N PRO A 16 18.03 0.77 38.61
CA PRO A 16 16.65 0.47 38.33
C PRO A 16 16.49 0.27 36.80
N LEU A 17 16.05 -0.92 36.41
CA LEU A 17 15.50 -1.16 35.08
C LEU A 17 14.37 -0.15 34.85
N ARG A 18 14.61 0.82 33.98
CA ARG A 18 13.53 1.63 33.42
C ARG A 18 12.67 0.72 32.56
N VAL A 19 11.58 0.22 33.12
CA VAL A 19 10.46 -0.28 32.34
C VAL A 19 9.91 0.93 31.60
N HIS A 20 10.16 0.99 30.30
CA HIS A 20 9.40 1.89 29.43
C HIS A 20 7.95 1.43 29.53
N ALA A 21 7.12 2.25 30.12
CA ALA A 21 5.69 2.09 29.99
C ALA A 21 5.37 2.22 28.50
N GLN A 22 5.04 1.10 27.88
CA GLN A 22 4.45 1.04 26.56
C GLN A 22 3.15 1.83 26.68
N SER A 23 3.02 2.89 25.91
CA SER A 23 1.81 3.71 25.89
C SER A 23 0.66 2.80 25.46
N ASP A 24 -0.37 2.69 26.31
CA ASP A 24 -1.66 2.05 26.01
C ASP A 24 -2.50 2.86 25.00
N GLN A 25 -1.87 3.30 23.91
CA GLN A 25 -2.59 3.67 22.71
C GLN A 25 -2.76 2.37 21.93
N PRO A 26 -3.98 1.98 21.52
CA PRO A 26 -4.14 0.87 20.61
C PRO A 26 -3.26 1.16 19.41
N GLY A 27 -2.21 0.36 19.24
CA GLY A 27 -1.28 0.49 18.13
C GLY A 27 -2.06 0.29 16.83
N LEU A 28 -1.66 1.00 15.79
CA LEU A 28 -2.24 0.95 14.45
C LEU A 28 -2.39 -0.49 13.88
N TYR A 29 -1.96 -1.54 14.57
CA TYR A 29 -1.75 -2.89 14.04
C TYR A 29 -2.16 -4.04 14.96
N ASP A 30 -3.12 -3.85 15.85
CA ASP A 30 -3.59 -4.98 16.68
C ASP A 30 -4.77 -5.75 16.03
N ILE A 31 -4.56 -6.19 14.79
CA ILE A 31 -5.45 -7.10 14.06
C ILE A 31 -5.07 -8.56 14.25
N GLY A 32 -4.66 -8.96 15.47
CA GLY A 32 -4.25 -10.34 15.76
C GLY A 32 -2.98 -10.80 15.03
N GLY A 33 -2.23 -9.89 14.39
CA GLY A 33 -1.00 -10.16 13.64
C GLY A 33 -1.24 -10.84 12.29
N GLU A 34 -2.40 -10.62 11.66
CA GLU A 34 -2.72 -11.07 10.31
C GLU A 34 -2.82 -9.87 9.35
N PHE A 35 -2.27 -10.01 8.15
CA PHE A 35 -2.42 -9.00 7.11
C PHE A 35 -3.85 -8.99 6.56
N ALA A 36 -4.45 -7.81 6.52
CA ALA A 36 -5.72 -7.56 5.86
C ALA A 36 -5.51 -6.79 4.56
N PHE A 37 -6.10 -7.24 3.47
CA PHE A 37 -6.18 -6.45 2.26
C PHE A 37 -7.39 -5.50 2.36
N VAL A 38 -7.12 -4.21 2.48
CA VAL A 38 -8.16 -3.19 2.63
C VAL A 38 -8.33 -2.43 1.32
N ARG A 39 -9.44 -2.72 0.64
CA ARG A 39 -9.89 -2.01 -0.56
C ARG A 39 -10.60 -0.73 -0.18
N ILE A 40 -10.20 0.39 -0.77
CA ILE A 40 -10.87 1.67 -0.55
C ILE A 40 -11.99 1.91 -1.55
N GLN A 41 -13.20 2.05 -1.03
CA GLN A 41 -14.35 2.59 -1.76
C GLN A 41 -14.33 4.10 -1.70
N TYR A 42 -14.36 4.74 -2.86
CA TYR A 42 -14.33 6.20 -2.99
C TYR A 42 -15.33 6.69 -4.04
N ASP A 43 -15.67 7.97 -4.00
CA ASP A 43 -16.49 8.63 -5.00
C ASP A 43 -15.62 9.28 -6.07
N SER A 44 -16.02 9.19 -7.34
CA SER A 44 -15.41 9.89 -8.46
C SER A 44 -16.33 10.98 -9.00
N TYR A 45 -15.78 12.00 -9.69
CA TYR A 45 -16.58 13.12 -10.20
C TYR A 45 -17.63 12.70 -11.24
N TYR A 46 -17.34 11.68 -12.02
CA TYR A 46 -18.23 11.16 -13.08
C TYR A 46 -18.53 9.69 -12.85
N SER A 47 -19.11 9.35 -11.72
CA SER A 47 -19.49 7.98 -11.46
C SER A 47 -20.66 7.57 -12.38
N SER A 48 -20.45 6.47 -13.11
CA SER A 48 -21.58 5.72 -13.63
C SER A 48 -21.84 4.59 -12.65
N ASP A 49 -22.93 4.66 -11.92
CA ASP A 49 -23.33 3.69 -10.87
C ASP A 49 -23.55 2.25 -11.37
N PHE A 50 -23.23 1.97 -12.63
CA PHE A 50 -23.63 0.73 -13.30
C PHE A 50 -22.92 -0.53 -12.77
N TYR A 51 -21.78 -0.41 -12.05
CA TYR A 51 -21.04 -1.53 -11.41
C TYR A 51 -20.32 -1.09 -10.12
N GLY A 52 -20.88 -0.17 -9.35
CA GLY A 52 -20.27 0.28 -8.09
C GLY A 52 -19.24 1.42 -8.22
N GLY A 53 -18.84 1.79 -9.44
CA GLY A 53 -17.85 2.83 -9.70
C GLY A 53 -16.43 2.28 -9.91
N PRO A 54 -15.44 3.15 -10.20
CA PRO A 54 -14.06 2.73 -10.52
C PRO A 54 -13.38 1.91 -9.41
N TRP A 55 -13.67 2.20 -8.15
CA TRP A 55 -13.09 1.49 -7.00
C TRP A 55 -13.38 -0.02 -6.98
N ALA A 56 -14.49 -0.44 -7.62
CA ALA A 56 -14.95 -1.84 -7.63
C ALA A 56 -14.40 -2.64 -8.82
N THR A 57 -13.53 -2.06 -9.65
CA THR A 57 -12.83 -2.80 -10.71
C THR A 57 -12.03 -3.93 -10.09
N ASP A 58 -12.04 -5.12 -10.70
CA ASP A 58 -11.35 -6.37 -10.29
C ASP A 58 -11.79 -6.94 -8.92
N PHE A 59 -12.70 -6.24 -8.22
CA PHE A 59 -13.19 -6.69 -6.92
C PHE A 59 -14.28 -7.77 -7.06
N PRO A 60 -14.28 -8.84 -6.22
CA PRO A 60 -13.29 -9.13 -5.17
C PRO A 60 -12.14 -10.04 -5.63
N ALA A 61 -12.11 -10.47 -6.88
CA ALA A 61 -11.23 -11.54 -7.34
C ALA A 61 -9.74 -11.19 -7.22
N ALA A 62 -9.36 -9.95 -7.52
CA ALA A 62 -7.99 -9.48 -7.36
C ALA A 62 -7.52 -9.57 -5.91
N ASP A 63 -8.34 -9.06 -4.98
CA ASP A 63 -8.05 -8.99 -3.55
C ASP A 63 -7.89 -10.37 -2.94
N GLU A 64 -8.86 -11.27 -3.20
CA GLU A 64 -8.82 -12.66 -2.74
C GLU A 64 -7.60 -13.42 -3.30
N ASN A 65 -7.30 -13.24 -4.59
CA ASN A 65 -6.17 -13.89 -5.22
C ASN A 65 -4.85 -13.35 -4.65
N PHE A 66 -4.75 -12.04 -4.40
CA PHE A 66 -3.57 -11.46 -3.77
C PHE A 66 -3.35 -12.03 -2.36
N LEU A 67 -4.39 -12.09 -1.51
CA LEU A 67 -4.30 -12.71 -0.18
C LEU A 67 -3.82 -14.17 -0.26
N ARG A 68 -4.38 -14.96 -1.19
CA ARG A 68 -3.93 -16.35 -1.43
C ARG A 68 -2.46 -16.41 -1.87
N GLY A 69 -2.03 -15.47 -2.72
CA GLY A 69 -0.65 -15.34 -3.18
C GLY A 69 0.30 -15.03 -2.04
N VAL A 70 0.00 -14.02 -1.24
CA VAL A 70 0.80 -13.65 -0.05
C VAL A 70 0.96 -14.82 0.90
N ALA A 71 -0.12 -15.54 1.22
CA ALA A 71 -0.10 -16.72 2.09
C ALA A 71 0.77 -17.86 1.54
N ARG A 72 0.89 -17.99 0.23
CA ARG A 72 1.64 -19.07 -0.44
C ARG A 72 3.10 -18.74 -0.71
N LEU A 73 3.40 -17.47 -0.96
CA LEU A 73 4.70 -17.00 -1.42
C LEU A 73 5.53 -16.35 -0.31
N SER A 74 4.92 -16.11 0.85
CA SER A 74 5.59 -15.53 2.02
C SER A 74 5.20 -16.25 3.31
N ASN A 75 5.77 -15.83 4.45
CA ASN A 75 5.39 -16.31 5.78
C ASN A 75 4.38 -15.37 6.47
N VAL A 76 3.84 -14.39 5.75
CA VAL A 76 2.85 -13.47 6.29
C VAL A 76 1.53 -14.20 6.48
N ARG A 77 0.97 -14.10 7.69
CA ARG A 77 -0.39 -14.58 7.95
C ARG A 77 -1.37 -13.56 7.39
N VAL A 78 -2.39 -14.03 6.71
CA VAL A 78 -3.38 -13.20 6.03
C VAL A 78 -4.77 -13.50 6.54
N MET A 79 -5.67 -12.51 6.49
CA MET A 79 -7.10 -12.72 6.65
C MET A 79 -7.66 -13.51 5.45
N GLU A 80 -8.77 -14.22 5.66
CA GLU A 80 -9.39 -15.05 4.62
C GLU A 80 -10.07 -14.21 3.54
N GLU A 81 -10.65 -13.07 3.93
CA GLU A 81 -11.44 -12.20 3.06
C GLU A 81 -10.90 -10.76 3.07
N PRO A 82 -11.00 -10.04 1.94
CA PRO A 82 -10.67 -8.63 1.88
C PRO A 82 -11.68 -7.78 2.64
N ILE A 83 -11.28 -6.59 3.05
CA ILE A 83 -12.11 -5.60 3.74
C ILE A 83 -12.36 -4.43 2.81
N VAL A 84 -13.57 -3.89 2.78
CA VAL A 84 -13.90 -2.67 2.04
C VAL A 84 -14.19 -1.56 3.04
N LEU A 85 -13.45 -0.45 2.97
CA LEU A 85 -13.61 0.73 3.81
C LEU A 85 -13.63 2.00 2.94
N ARG A 86 -14.12 3.10 3.51
CA ARG A 86 -13.96 4.45 2.95
C ARG A 86 -12.85 5.18 3.69
N PHE A 87 -12.34 6.26 3.10
CA PHE A 87 -11.32 7.08 3.78
C PHE A 87 -11.84 7.81 5.02
N ASP A 88 -13.16 8.01 5.15
CA ASP A 88 -13.77 8.61 6.34
C ASP A 88 -14.16 7.60 7.43
N ASP A 89 -13.99 6.30 7.19
CA ASP A 89 -14.14 5.28 8.21
C ASP A 89 -12.96 5.33 9.19
N GLU A 90 -13.26 5.36 10.48
CA GLU A 90 -12.20 5.35 11.50
C GLU A 90 -11.47 4.00 11.58
N GLU A 91 -12.06 2.94 11.04
CA GLU A 91 -11.45 1.62 10.99
C GLU A 91 -10.18 1.56 10.15
N ILE A 92 -9.95 2.50 9.20
CA ILE A 92 -8.71 2.54 8.41
C ILE A 92 -7.47 2.59 9.29
N PHE A 93 -7.56 3.22 10.48
CA PHE A 93 -6.45 3.33 11.43
C PHE A 93 -6.03 2.01 12.08
N ASN A 94 -6.81 0.94 11.90
CA ASN A 94 -6.46 -0.39 12.38
C ASN A 94 -5.62 -1.19 11.38
N TYR A 95 -5.46 -0.71 10.15
CA TYR A 95 -4.80 -1.46 9.08
C TYR A 95 -3.62 -0.68 8.50
N PRO A 96 -2.44 -1.32 8.35
CA PRO A 96 -1.24 -0.62 7.85
C PRO A 96 -1.26 -0.34 6.36
N PHE A 97 -2.07 -1.09 5.59
CA PHE A 97 -2.06 -1.11 4.14
C PHE A 97 -3.46 -0.86 3.59
N LEU A 98 -3.58 0.13 2.72
CA LEU A 98 -4.78 0.44 1.95
C LEU A 98 -4.48 0.32 0.46
N TYR A 99 -5.46 -0.15 -0.30
CA TYR A 99 -5.39 -0.26 -1.75
C TYR A 99 -6.54 0.49 -2.41
N ALA A 100 -6.21 1.33 -3.38
CA ALA A 100 -7.17 2.05 -4.21
C ALA A 100 -6.71 2.02 -5.67
N LEU A 101 -7.62 1.78 -6.59
CA LEU A 101 -7.29 1.73 -8.01
C LEU A 101 -8.13 2.73 -8.81
N GLU A 102 -7.73 2.97 -10.07
CA GLU A 102 -8.43 3.84 -11.03
C GLU A 102 -8.71 5.28 -10.52
N MET A 103 -7.96 5.77 -9.53
CA MET A 103 -8.20 7.07 -8.90
C MET A 103 -8.08 8.27 -9.85
N GLY A 104 -7.47 8.11 -11.02
CA GLY A 104 -7.42 9.10 -12.10
C GLY A 104 -8.55 8.96 -13.12
N ARG A 105 -9.34 7.87 -13.05
CA ARG A 105 -10.43 7.60 -13.99
C ARG A 105 -11.68 8.44 -13.65
N ASN A 106 -12.56 8.61 -14.61
CA ASN A 106 -13.83 9.35 -14.44
C ASN A 106 -13.68 10.74 -13.82
N GLY A 107 -12.60 11.46 -14.20
CA GLY A 107 -12.36 12.84 -13.77
C GLY A 107 -11.64 12.97 -12.43
N GLY A 108 -11.16 11.87 -11.87
CA GLY A 108 -10.43 11.85 -10.61
C GLY A 108 -11.29 11.46 -9.42
N ILE A 109 -10.65 11.47 -8.26
CA ILE A 109 -11.29 11.16 -6.98
C ILE A 109 -11.91 12.41 -6.36
N SER A 110 -13.12 12.30 -5.82
CA SER A 110 -13.79 13.40 -5.12
C SER A 110 -13.72 13.18 -3.60
N LEU A 111 -12.63 13.65 -2.99
CA LEU A 111 -12.46 13.56 -1.53
C LEU A 111 -13.25 14.66 -0.81
N SER A 112 -14.08 14.27 0.15
CA SER A 112 -14.67 15.18 1.12
C SER A 112 -13.60 15.74 2.08
N PRO A 113 -13.86 16.84 2.79
CA PRO A 113 -12.94 17.34 3.81
C PRO A 113 -12.60 16.31 4.89
N LYS A 114 -13.56 15.47 5.29
CA LYS A 114 -13.36 14.43 6.30
C LYS A 114 -12.46 13.31 5.77
N GLU A 115 -12.68 12.86 4.53
CA GLU A 115 -11.81 11.86 3.89
C GLU A 115 -10.39 12.38 3.72
N THR A 116 -10.23 13.64 3.33
CA THR A 116 -8.91 14.28 3.21
C THR A 116 -8.18 14.33 4.56
N GLU A 117 -8.87 14.74 5.63
CA GLU A 117 -8.31 14.82 6.98
C GLU A 117 -7.90 13.43 7.49
N ASN A 118 -8.80 12.44 7.40
CA ASN A 118 -8.53 11.07 7.84
C ASN A 118 -7.38 10.42 7.08
N LEU A 119 -7.39 10.52 5.74
CA LEU A 119 -6.33 9.95 4.93
C LEU A 119 -4.98 10.60 5.24
N ARG A 120 -4.93 11.92 5.38
CA ARG A 120 -3.72 12.64 5.78
C ARG A 120 -3.19 12.14 7.13
N GLU A 121 -4.06 12.05 8.12
CA GLU A 121 -3.71 11.57 9.46
C GLU A 121 -3.25 10.12 9.45
N TYR A 122 -3.96 9.25 8.70
CA TYR A 122 -3.59 7.85 8.51
C TYR A 122 -2.15 7.70 7.98
N LEU A 123 -1.82 8.44 6.92
CA LEU A 123 -0.51 8.38 6.27
C LEU A 123 0.60 8.91 7.20
N LEU A 124 0.34 10.00 7.93
CA LEU A 124 1.29 10.58 8.88
C LEU A 124 1.53 9.69 10.10
N ARG A 125 0.58 8.84 10.48
CA ARG A 125 0.72 7.86 11.58
C ARG A 125 1.43 6.57 11.18
N GLY A 126 1.90 6.46 9.95
CA GLY A 126 2.63 5.29 9.48
C GLY A 126 1.86 4.40 8.52
N GLY A 127 0.63 4.77 8.14
CA GLY A 127 -0.14 4.06 7.13
C GLY A 127 0.51 4.12 5.75
N PHE A 128 0.18 3.15 4.90
CA PHE A 128 0.64 3.04 3.52
C PHE A 128 -0.57 2.90 2.58
N LEU A 129 -0.58 3.70 1.51
CA LEU A 129 -1.59 3.62 0.46
C LEU A 129 -0.94 3.24 -0.86
N LEU A 130 -1.39 2.13 -1.45
CA LEU A 130 -1.09 1.75 -2.82
C LEU A 130 -2.19 2.27 -3.75
N VAL A 131 -1.80 3.10 -4.72
CA VAL A 131 -2.67 3.58 -5.82
C VAL A 131 -2.28 2.87 -7.10
N ASP A 132 -3.23 2.25 -7.78
CA ASP A 132 -2.98 1.36 -8.92
C ASP A 132 -3.95 1.62 -10.08
N ASP A 133 -3.67 1.06 -11.23
CA ASP A 133 -4.52 0.98 -12.43
C ASP A 133 -5.08 2.33 -12.91
N PHE A 134 -4.20 3.26 -13.26
CA PHE A 134 -4.62 4.42 -14.04
C PHE A 134 -3.56 4.81 -15.08
N TRP A 135 -4.01 5.41 -16.19
CA TRP A 135 -3.26 5.37 -17.43
C TRP A 135 -3.20 6.71 -18.13
N GLY A 136 -2.01 7.07 -18.60
CA GLY A 136 -1.75 8.23 -19.44
C GLY A 136 -1.90 9.56 -18.70
N GLU A 137 -1.45 10.62 -19.38
CA GLU A 137 -1.37 11.98 -18.82
C GLU A 137 -2.74 12.50 -18.33
N ARG A 138 -3.81 12.20 -19.08
CA ARG A 138 -5.14 12.70 -18.71
C ARG A 138 -5.63 12.17 -17.37
N GLN A 139 -5.37 10.87 -17.08
CA GLN A 139 -5.77 10.29 -15.79
C GLN A 139 -4.79 10.72 -14.70
N TRP A 140 -3.51 10.88 -15.04
CA TRP A 140 -2.53 11.46 -14.13
C TRP A 140 -2.91 12.87 -13.68
N ASP A 141 -3.26 13.76 -14.62
CA ASP A 141 -3.67 15.11 -14.30
C ASP A 141 -4.90 15.16 -13.40
N ALA A 142 -5.89 14.31 -13.67
CA ALA A 142 -7.09 14.21 -12.86
C ALA A 142 -6.78 13.72 -11.43
N PHE A 143 -5.94 12.70 -11.29
CA PHE A 143 -5.45 12.24 -10.00
C PHE A 143 -4.67 13.32 -9.26
N TYR A 144 -3.69 13.94 -9.94
CA TYR A 144 -2.79 14.94 -9.36
C TYR A 144 -3.54 16.15 -8.82
N GLN A 145 -4.60 16.63 -9.53
CA GLN A 145 -5.39 17.78 -9.11
C GLN A 145 -6.00 17.64 -7.71
N ASP A 146 -6.35 16.43 -7.32
CA ASP A 146 -6.97 16.18 -6.02
C ASP A 146 -5.94 15.69 -5.00
N PHE A 147 -5.04 14.80 -5.42
CA PHE A 147 -4.09 14.18 -4.52
C PHE A 147 -2.97 15.12 -4.05
N SER A 148 -2.57 16.09 -4.87
CA SER A 148 -1.62 17.14 -4.47
C SER A 148 -2.14 18.05 -3.35
N LYS A 149 -3.45 18.12 -3.17
CA LYS A 149 -4.07 18.88 -2.07
C LYS A 149 -3.92 18.19 -0.70
N LEU A 150 -3.70 16.88 -0.72
CA LEU A 150 -3.51 16.10 0.50
C LEU A 150 -2.25 16.55 1.26
N PHE A 151 -1.17 16.79 0.52
CA PHE A 151 0.11 17.29 1.04
C PHE A 151 0.63 18.43 0.15
N PRO A 152 0.13 19.67 0.31
CA PRO A 152 0.52 20.80 -0.56
C PRO A 152 2.01 21.17 -0.44
N ASP A 153 2.65 20.75 0.63
CA ASP A 153 4.05 21.00 0.98
C ASP A 153 4.99 19.85 0.62
N ARG A 154 4.47 18.78 -0.03
CA ARG A 154 5.25 17.61 -0.45
C ARG A 154 5.14 17.40 -1.95
N GLU A 155 6.23 17.02 -2.57
CA GLU A 155 6.27 16.65 -3.98
C GLU A 155 5.87 15.19 -4.17
N ILE A 156 5.23 14.89 -5.30
CA ILE A 156 5.08 13.53 -5.80
C ILE A 156 6.32 13.25 -6.64
N ILE A 157 7.21 12.41 -6.15
CA ILE A 157 8.49 12.09 -6.81
C ILE A 157 8.40 10.77 -7.55
N GLN A 158 9.13 10.63 -8.65
CA GLN A 158 9.32 9.33 -9.29
C GLN A 158 10.40 8.54 -8.56
N LEU A 159 10.12 7.25 -8.27
CA LEU A 159 11.09 6.36 -7.64
C LEU A 159 12.09 5.83 -8.68
N ASP A 160 13.35 5.83 -8.30
CA ASP A 160 14.44 5.19 -9.04
C ASP A 160 14.44 3.68 -8.78
N SER A 161 14.92 2.88 -9.76
CA SER A 161 14.95 1.42 -9.65
C SER A 161 15.83 0.89 -8.50
N SER A 162 16.73 1.72 -7.96
CA SER A 162 17.54 1.36 -6.78
C SER A 162 16.82 1.57 -5.44
N HIS A 163 15.58 2.09 -5.45
CA HIS A 163 14.83 2.30 -4.22
C HIS A 163 14.55 0.98 -3.50
N GLU A 164 14.74 0.96 -2.18
CA GLU A 164 14.64 -0.26 -1.36
C GLU A 164 13.31 -1.02 -1.49
N ILE A 165 12.22 -0.33 -1.83
CA ILE A 165 10.90 -0.94 -2.03
C ILE A 165 10.91 -2.04 -3.11
N TYR A 166 11.83 -1.97 -4.08
CA TYR A 166 11.98 -3.00 -5.12
C TYR A 166 12.84 -4.18 -4.68
N HIS A 167 13.51 -4.09 -3.52
CA HIS A 167 14.50 -5.05 -3.04
C HIS A 167 14.17 -5.61 -1.65
N THR A 168 12.94 -5.36 -1.15
CA THR A 168 12.54 -5.73 0.22
C THR A 168 12.46 -7.24 0.41
N PHE A 169 11.86 -7.97 -0.53
CA PHE A 169 11.69 -9.42 -0.49
C PHE A 169 12.15 -10.08 -1.79
N TYR A 170 11.70 -9.58 -2.93
CA TYR A 170 12.20 -9.93 -4.26
C TYR A 170 13.13 -8.82 -4.74
N ASP A 171 14.14 -9.20 -5.53
CA ASP A 171 15.03 -8.24 -6.20
C ASP A 171 14.45 -7.94 -7.60
N ILE A 172 13.90 -6.74 -7.78
CA ILE A 172 13.16 -6.32 -8.98
C ILE A 172 13.81 -5.06 -9.55
N ASP A 173 13.98 -5.01 -10.86
CA ASP A 173 14.56 -3.86 -11.57
C ASP A 173 13.49 -2.76 -11.79
N GLY A 174 13.03 -2.15 -10.70
CA GLY A 174 12.13 -0.99 -10.72
C GLY A 174 10.68 -1.32 -11.10
N ALA A 175 9.96 -0.28 -11.53
CA ALA A 175 8.55 -0.38 -11.93
C ALA A 175 8.36 -1.35 -13.12
N GLN A 176 7.30 -2.15 -13.07
CA GLN A 176 6.94 -3.11 -14.11
C GLN A 176 5.62 -2.72 -14.76
N MET A 177 5.57 -2.76 -16.08
CA MET A 177 4.31 -2.61 -16.81
C MET A 177 3.54 -3.94 -16.76
N ILE A 178 2.46 -3.94 -16.00
CA ILE A 178 1.50 -5.03 -15.92
C ILE A 178 0.28 -4.57 -16.71
N PRO A 179 -0.07 -5.28 -17.80
CA PRO A 179 -1.14 -4.82 -18.68
C PRO A 179 -2.50 -5.11 -18.06
N GLY A 180 -3.35 -4.09 -18.10
CA GLY A 180 -4.77 -4.25 -17.84
C GLY A 180 -5.50 -4.95 -18.98
N ARG A 181 -6.70 -5.43 -18.71
CA ARG A 181 -7.62 -5.95 -19.69
C ARG A 181 -8.11 -4.83 -20.62
N GLY A 182 -7.27 -4.41 -21.51
CA GLY A 182 -7.58 -3.39 -22.49
C GLY A 182 -8.65 -3.87 -23.47
N GLY A 183 -9.92 -3.67 -23.15
CA GLY A 183 -11.10 -3.79 -24.00
C GLY A 183 -10.96 -4.65 -25.27
N ARG A 184 -11.65 -4.33 -26.38
CA ARG A 184 -11.63 -5.06 -27.68
C ARG A 184 -10.27 -5.06 -28.42
N ARG A 185 -9.20 -4.48 -27.89
CA ARG A 185 -7.92 -4.26 -28.61
C ARG A 185 -6.70 -4.99 -28.04
N GLY A 186 -6.86 -5.89 -27.08
CA GLY A 186 -5.75 -6.69 -26.54
C GLY A 186 -5.08 -6.04 -25.33
N PHE A 187 -3.99 -6.64 -24.85
CA PHE A 187 -3.23 -6.23 -23.69
C PHE A 187 -2.58 -4.86 -23.86
N GLY A 188 -2.71 -4.03 -22.86
CA GLY A 188 -2.11 -2.71 -22.78
C GLY A 188 -2.91 -1.64 -23.50
N GLN A 189 -2.83 -0.43 -23.00
CA GLN A 189 -3.34 0.73 -23.73
C GLN A 189 -2.23 1.21 -24.69
N ALA A 190 -2.50 1.22 -25.99
CA ALA A 190 -1.52 1.60 -27.00
C ALA A 190 -0.92 2.97 -26.68
N GLY A 191 0.41 3.06 -26.62
CA GLY A 191 1.16 4.29 -26.34
C GLY A 191 1.53 4.54 -24.88
N MET A 192 1.36 3.53 -24.00
CA MET A 192 1.63 3.63 -22.56
C MET A 192 2.74 2.66 -22.11
N ASP A 193 3.83 2.64 -22.85
CA ASP A 193 4.92 1.69 -22.67
C ASP A 193 5.79 1.94 -21.43
N ASN A 194 5.57 3.05 -20.71
CA ASN A 194 6.43 3.50 -19.62
C ASN A 194 5.66 3.42 -18.28
N ALA A 195 5.62 2.24 -17.69
CA ALA A 195 5.22 2.14 -16.28
C ALA A 195 6.23 2.88 -15.40
N SER A 196 5.72 3.61 -14.43
CA SER A 196 6.56 4.26 -13.41
C SER A 196 5.87 4.25 -12.06
N ASN A 197 6.68 4.13 -11.01
CA ASN A 197 6.21 4.31 -9.65
C ASN A 197 6.54 5.72 -9.18
N HIS A 198 5.55 6.36 -8.59
CA HIS A 198 5.72 7.65 -7.94
C HIS A 198 5.37 7.51 -6.47
N ALA A 199 5.87 8.43 -5.64
CA ALA A 199 5.65 8.36 -4.20
C ALA A 199 5.47 9.73 -3.57
N ILE A 200 4.72 9.76 -2.47
CA ILE A 200 4.75 10.83 -1.48
C ILE A 200 5.48 10.25 -0.27
N LEU A 201 6.56 10.93 0.13
CA LEU A 201 7.39 10.52 1.26
C LEU A 201 7.06 11.30 2.53
N ASP A 202 7.28 10.69 3.69
CA ASP A 202 7.30 11.40 4.96
C ASP A 202 8.66 12.10 5.21
N ASP A 203 8.83 12.68 6.39
CA ASP A 203 10.05 13.44 6.75
C ASP A 203 11.28 12.55 6.95
N ASP A 204 11.07 11.25 7.18
CA ASP A 204 12.12 10.24 7.33
C ASP A 204 12.45 9.52 6.01
N GLY A 205 11.74 9.85 4.93
CA GLY A 205 11.92 9.25 3.61
C GLY A 205 11.12 7.96 3.37
N ARG A 206 10.23 7.56 4.32
CA ARG A 206 9.34 6.41 4.13
C ARG A 206 8.27 6.74 3.09
N VAL A 207 7.96 5.78 2.24
CA VAL A 207 6.85 5.89 1.29
C VAL A 207 5.52 5.83 2.04
N MET A 208 4.77 6.93 2.02
CA MET A 208 3.40 6.99 2.54
C MET A 208 2.38 6.59 1.47
N VAL A 209 2.55 7.07 0.26
CA VAL A 209 1.71 6.75 -0.89
C VAL A 209 2.61 6.26 -2.00
N LEU A 210 2.32 5.07 -2.51
CA LEU A 210 2.94 4.52 -3.71
C LEU A 210 1.92 4.56 -4.85
N ILE A 211 2.33 5.05 -5.99
CA ILE A 211 1.48 5.27 -7.16
C ILE A 211 2.05 4.47 -8.33
N ASN A 212 1.32 3.45 -8.78
CA ASN A 212 1.62 2.69 -9.98
C ASN A 212 0.95 3.37 -11.19
N TRP A 213 1.71 4.13 -11.94
CA TRP A 213 1.20 4.76 -13.15
C TRP A 213 1.54 3.92 -14.38
N ASN A 214 0.57 3.75 -15.29
CA ASN A 214 0.65 2.89 -16.48
C ASN A 214 0.95 1.42 -16.15
N SER A 215 0.33 0.93 -15.09
CA SER A 215 0.42 -0.46 -14.66
C SER A 215 -0.87 -0.87 -13.95
N ASP A 216 -1.23 -2.15 -13.98
CA ASP A 216 -2.45 -2.72 -13.44
C ASP A 216 -2.13 -4.02 -12.72
N MET A 217 -1.82 -3.89 -11.42
CA MET A 217 -1.56 -5.06 -10.60
C MET A 217 -2.85 -5.82 -10.29
N GLY A 218 -3.98 -5.10 -10.25
CA GLY A 218 -5.30 -5.67 -10.04
C GLY A 218 -5.62 -6.75 -11.06
N ASP A 219 -5.49 -6.45 -12.35
CA ASP A 219 -5.67 -7.44 -13.44
C ASP A 219 -4.64 -8.59 -13.34
N GLY A 220 -3.40 -8.29 -12.93
CA GLY A 220 -2.39 -9.31 -12.70
C GLY A 220 -2.78 -10.32 -11.62
N TRP A 221 -3.51 -9.88 -10.59
CA TRP A 221 -4.04 -10.75 -9.53
C TRP A 221 -5.38 -11.38 -9.92
N GLU A 222 -6.34 -10.61 -10.48
CA GLU A 222 -7.66 -11.11 -10.90
C GLU A 222 -7.52 -12.28 -11.85
N HIS A 223 -6.69 -12.11 -12.88
CA HIS A 223 -6.55 -13.05 -13.98
C HIS A 223 -5.43 -14.09 -13.81
N THR A 224 -4.92 -14.27 -12.59
CA THR A 224 -3.83 -15.23 -12.31
C THR A 224 -4.07 -16.63 -12.84
N PHE A 225 -5.32 -17.10 -12.83
CA PHE A 225 -5.68 -18.45 -13.24
C PHE A 225 -6.29 -18.53 -14.65
N ASP A 226 -6.41 -17.41 -15.32
CA ASP A 226 -6.96 -17.34 -16.66
C ASP A 226 -5.92 -17.74 -17.70
N GLN A 227 -6.26 -18.70 -18.55
CA GLN A 227 -5.35 -19.22 -19.60
C GLN A 227 -4.91 -18.16 -20.62
N TRP A 228 -5.71 -17.12 -20.80
CA TRP A 228 -5.43 -16.03 -21.74
C TRP A 228 -4.51 -14.94 -21.16
N TYR A 229 -4.39 -14.86 -19.83
CA TYR A 229 -3.53 -13.86 -19.19
C TYR A 229 -2.10 -14.39 -19.04
N PRO A 230 -1.08 -13.68 -19.55
CA PRO A 230 0.28 -14.19 -19.51
C PRO A 230 0.83 -14.27 -18.07
N THR A 231 1.23 -15.47 -17.67
CA THR A 231 1.73 -15.78 -16.32
C THR A 231 2.85 -14.86 -15.86
N GLN A 232 3.69 -14.36 -16.78
CA GLN A 232 4.77 -13.44 -16.43
C GLN A 232 4.27 -12.16 -15.76
N TYR A 233 3.15 -11.60 -16.21
CA TYR A 233 2.58 -10.38 -15.65
C TYR A 233 1.91 -10.64 -14.30
N ALA A 234 1.20 -11.76 -14.14
CA ALA A 234 0.71 -12.18 -12.85
C ALA A 234 1.86 -12.36 -11.85
N ASN A 235 2.95 -13.01 -12.24
CA ASN A 235 4.14 -13.16 -11.39
C ASN A 235 4.73 -11.81 -10.98
N SER A 236 4.88 -10.86 -11.93
CA SER A 236 5.37 -9.51 -11.62
C SER A 236 4.44 -8.79 -10.64
N ALA A 237 3.12 -8.89 -10.81
CA ALA A 237 2.14 -8.30 -9.90
C ALA A 237 2.28 -8.83 -8.47
N TYR A 238 2.45 -10.15 -8.29
CA TYR A 238 2.68 -10.72 -6.96
C TYR A 238 4.02 -10.32 -6.37
N GLN A 239 5.09 -10.33 -7.15
CA GLN A 239 6.41 -9.95 -6.65
C GLN A 239 6.45 -8.51 -6.18
N LEU A 240 5.91 -7.57 -6.97
CA LEU A 240 5.79 -6.17 -6.59
C LEU A 240 4.89 -6.00 -5.38
N GLY A 241 3.68 -6.59 -5.38
CA GLY A 241 2.73 -6.45 -4.29
C GLY A 241 3.27 -6.98 -2.96
N ILE A 242 4.02 -8.09 -2.97
CA ILE A 242 4.67 -8.63 -1.77
C ILE A 242 5.81 -7.70 -1.30
N ASN A 243 6.59 -7.14 -2.22
CA ASN A 243 7.60 -6.15 -1.87
C ASN A 243 6.97 -4.93 -1.19
N TYR A 244 5.89 -4.39 -1.75
CA TYR A 244 5.20 -3.22 -1.21
C TYR A 244 4.55 -3.48 0.15
N LEU A 245 4.07 -4.71 0.36
CA LEU A 245 3.52 -5.13 1.65
C LEU A 245 4.58 -5.25 2.74
N ILE A 246 5.78 -5.72 2.40
CA ILE A 246 6.85 -6.01 3.38
C ILE A 246 7.70 -4.78 3.66
N TYR A 247 7.73 -3.82 2.73
CA TYR A 247 8.39 -2.54 2.90
C TYR A 247 7.83 -1.76 4.09
#